data_711a3f3e04c79a86ae3e7c3c056ccad4
#
_entry.id   711a3f3e04c79a86ae3e7c3c056ccad4
#
_cell.length_a   1.000
_cell.length_b   1.000
_cell.length_c   1.000
_cell.angle_alpha   90.00
_cell.angle_beta   90.00
_cell.angle_gamma   90.00
#
_symmetry.space_group_name_H-M   'P 1'
#
loop_
_entity.id
_entity.type
_entity.pdbx_description
1 polymer ?
#
loop_
_entity_poly.entity_id
_entity_poly.type
_entity_poly.pdbx_seq_one_letter_code
_entity_poly.pdbx_strand_id
1 'polypeptide(L)'
;MSQPQLYVSTYHYVRDLPRTRFRRIKGMLLDDFCQQVKSLPDAFEMATVNSALEFLNGTYHPRRDLCLMTFDDGLKEHYADVTPILEDNGIQGVFFLITSCLEEHRVVPVHMNHFLTAGLGFERYRAMFMEVIKTSGFDEQLEMQIDSAVSQHTYPLDTLEVARFKYLFNFVLPPSCRDEAVRALFVKCIGGEHEFAADLYLSWSQAREMQQAGMAMGGHSNEHRPLATLGDEELKQDLTTCWDLIQRNLASQSQWPFSYPYGKADSFNGSVIKVLRQLGFHFSLCTESGINLPGMDLFAIRRLDCKQILAASQPEPVMPQ
;
A
#
# COMPACT_ATOMS: atom_id res chain seq x y z
N MET A 1 9.23 32.26 8.35
CA MET A 1 8.68 30.91 8.60
C MET A 1 8.50 30.27 7.24
N SER A 2 8.91 29.01 7.07
CA SER A 2 8.66 28.25 5.84
C SER A 2 7.15 28.10 5.63
N GLN A 3 6.72 27.99 4.38
CA GLN A 3 5.32 27.70 4.06
C GLN A 3 4.97 26.31 4.59
N PRO A 4 3.80 26.13 5.24
CA PRO A 4 3.34 24.79 5.67
C PRO A 4 3.30 23.79 4.51
N GLN A 5 3.53 22.53 4.84
CA GLN A 5 3.63 21.41 3.91
C GLN A 5 2.66 20.29 4.32
N LEU A 6 2.22 19.47 3.37
CA LEU A 6 1.46 18.27 3.64
C LEU A 6 2.37 17.05 3.54
N TYR A 7 2.51 16.37 4.65
CA TYR A 7 3.12 15.05 4.77
C TYR A 7 2.04 13.98 4.73
N VAL A 8 2.27 12.92 3.98
CA VAL A 8 1.35 11.78 3.92
C VAL A 8 2.15 10.53 4.27
N SER A 9 1.79 9.88 5.38
CA SER A 9 2.44 8.64 5.79
C SER A 9 1.77 7.43 5.19
N THR A 10 2.56 6.40 4.84
CA THR A 10 2.02 5.12 4.35
C THR A 10 2.37 3.97 5.30
N TYR A 11 1.35 3.21 5.65
CA TYR A 11 1.42 2.00 6.47
C TYR A 11 0.83 0.82 5.70
N HIS A 12 1.32 -0.38 6.03
CA HIS A 12 0.76 -1.66 5.59
C HIS A 12 0.52 -2.52 6.83
N TYR A 13 1.36 -3.53 7.10
CA TYR A 13 1.25 -4.34 8.29
C TYR A 13 1.58 -3.54 9.57
N VAL A 14 0.63 -3.49 10.51
CA VAL A 14 0.80 -2.95 11.87
C VAL A 14 0.43 -4.05 12.84
N ARG A 15 1.42 -4.74 13.44
CA ARG A 15 1.20 -5.99 14.15
C ARG A 15 2.04 -6.12 15.42
N ASP A 16 1.56 -6.91 16.37
CA ASP A 16 2.38 -7.49 17.44
C ASP A 16 3.25 -8.62 16.85
N LEU A 17 4.25 -8.24 16.04
CA LEU A 17 5.09 -9.18 15.29
C LEU A 17 5.72 -10.28 16.15
N PRO A 18 6.19 -10.03 17.39
CA PRO A 18 6.72 -11.07 18.29
C PRO A 18 5.73 -12.20 18.59
N ARG A 19 4.43 -11.92 18.59
CA ARG A 19 3.37 -12.90 18.91
C ARG A 19 2.71 -13.52 17.69
N THR A 20 3.08 -13.10 16.46
CA THR A 20 2.51 -13.69 15.23
C THR A 20 3.28 -14.93 14.79
N ARG A 21 2.61 -15.80 14.01
CA ARG A 21 3.24 -16.93 13.30
C ARG A 21 4.35 -16.47 12.35
N PHE A 22 4.23 -15.26 11.79
CA PHE A 22 5.10 -14.73 10.75
C PHE A 22 5.94 -13.56 11.25
N ARG A 23 6.77 -13.80 12.27
CA ARG A 23 7.58 -12.77 12.96
C ARG A 23 8.55 -12.00 12.06
N ARG A 24 8.87 -12.54 10.87
CA ARG A 24 9.80 -11.94 9.91
C ARG A 24 9.11 -11.12 8.82
N ILE A 25 7.78 -10.98 8.87
CA ILE A 25 7.10 -10.10 7.93
C ILE A 25 7.55 -8.66 8.18
N LYS A 26 7.82 -7.90 7.10
CA LYS A 26 8.21 -6.51 7.22
C LYS A 26 6.97 -5.68 7.53
N GLY A 27 6.92 -5.06 8.69
CA GLY A 27 5.80 -4.24 9.16
C GLY A 27 6.22 -3.32 10.28
N MET A 28 5.28 -2.57 10.80
CA MET A 28 5.41 -1.75 11.99
C MET A 28 4.98 -2.55 13.22
N LEU A 29 5.74 -2.45 14.32
CA LEU A 29 5.31 -2.99 15.60
C LEU A 29 4.11 -2.19 16.12
N LEU A 30 3.14 -2.89 16.70
CA LEU A 30 1.94 -2.23 17.25
C LEU A 30 2.30 -1.21 18.33
N ASP A 31 3.25 -1.52 19.21
CA ASP A 31 3.71 -0.61 20.26
C ASP A 31 4.38 0.65 19.67
N ASP A 32 5.19 0.50 18.61
CA ASP A 32 5.82 1.62 17.92
C ASP A 32 4.75 2.51 17.23
N PHE A 33 3.72 1.88 16.65
CA PHE A 33 2.59 2.59 16.09
C PHE A 33 1.83 3.40 17.13
N CYS A 34 1.53 2.80 18.30
CA CYS A 34 0.88 3.49 19.42
C CYS A 34 1.69 4.72 19.89
N GLN A 35 3.02 4.59 19.98
CA GLN A 35 3.89 5.70 20.35
C GLN A 35 3.90 6.79 19.26
N GLN A 36 3.97 6.39 18.00
CA GLN A 36 3.98 7.31 16.87
C GLN A 36 2.68 8.12 16.78
N VAL A 37 1.50 7.47 16.89
CA VAL A 37 0.19 8.14 16.89
C VAL A 37 0.10 9.20 17.98
N LYS A 38 0.64 8.94 19.16
CA LYS A 38 0.67 9.92 20.27
C LYS A 38 1.63 11.09 20.03
N SER A 39 2.71 10.86 19.27
CA SER A 39 3.76 11.86 19.04
C SER A 39 3.48 12.76 17.81
N LEU A 40 2.76 12.25 16.82
CA LEU A 40 2.49 12.98 15.59
C LEU A 40 1.79 14.33 15.81
N PRO A 41 0.77 14.46 16.70
CA PRO A 41 0.10 15.74 16.95
C PRO A 41 1.02 16.83 17.56
N ASP A 42 2.14 16.46 18.17
CA ASP A 42 3.13 17.43 18.68
C ASP A 42 3.89 18.10 17.51
N ALA A 43 4.17 17.33 16.46
CA ALA A 43 4.93 17.79 15.29
C ALA A 43 4.04 18.39 14.19
N PHE A 44 2.84 17.85 13.99
CA PHE A 44 1.96 18.16 12.87
C PHE A 44 0.56 18.59 13.33
N GLU A 45 -0.15 19.26 12.46
CA GLU A 45 -1.60 19.32 12.48
C GLU A 45 -2.15 18.09 11.74
N MET A 46 -2.90 17.24 12.46
CA MET A 46 -3.41 16.01 11.87
C MET A 46 -4.52 16.33 10.85
N ALA A 47 -4.27 15.94 9.61
CA ALA A 47 -5.16 16.24 8.50
C ALA A 47 -6.27 15.17 8.35
N THR A 48 -7.45 15.63 7.96
CA THR A 48 -8.47 14.80 7.34
C THR A 48 -8.29 14.80 5.82
N VAL A 49 -8.97 13.92 5.09
CA VAL A 49 -9.01 13.96 3.62
C VAL A 49 -9.45 15.34 3.13
N ASN A 50 -10.47 15.91 3.74
CA ASN A 50 -10.99 17.21 3.31
C ASN A 50 -9.96 18.33 3.54
N SER A 51 -9.39 18.45 4.75
CA SER A 51 -8.39 19.50 5.03
C SER A 51 -7.12 19.35 4.19
N ALA A 52 -6.69 18.10 3.90
CA ALA A 52 -5.57 17.84 3.00
C ALA A 52 -5.84 18.34 1.57
N LEU A 53 -7.03 18.03 1.02
CA LEU A 53 -7.43 18.50 -0.31
C LEU A 53 -7.63 20.01 -0.37
N GLU A 54 -8.26 20.62 0.64
CA GLU A 54 -8.41 22.07 0.75
C GLU A 54 -7.04 22.76 0.78
N PHE A 55 -6.06 22.19 1.50
CA PHE A 55 -4.69 22.70 1.50
C PHE A 55 -4.05 22.59 0.11
N LEU A 56 -4.14 21.43 -0.55
CA LEU A 56 -3.58 21.25 -1.89
C LEU A 56 -4.23 22.15 -2.94
N ASN A 57 -5.51 22.46 -2.77
CA ASN A 57 -6.24 23.41 -3.61
C ASN A 57 -6.00 24.90 -3.22
N GLY A 58 -5.24 25.18 -2.16
CA GLY A 58 -4.92 26.53 -1.70
C GLY A 58 -6.08 27.26 -1.02
N THR A 59 -7.10 26.55 -0.55
CA THR A 59 -8.27 27.10 0.16
C THR A 59 -8.16 26.99 1.67
N TYR A 60 -7.29 26.14 2.18
CA TYR A 60 -6.96 26.00 3.59
C TYR A 60 -5.52 26.38 3.89
N HIS A 61 -5.31 27.19 4.93
CA HIS A 61 -4.00 27.71 5.33
C HIS A 61 -3.70 27.29 6.78
N PRO A 62 -3.08 26.11 6.98
CA PRO A 62 -2.76 25.62 8.31
C PRO A 62 -1.66 26.45 8.96
N ARG A 63 -1.57 26.41 10.29
CA ARG A 63 -0.51 27.13 11.03
C ARG A 63 0.78 26.33 11.14
N ARG A 64 0.71 25.02 10.95
CA ARG A 64 1.82 24.05 11.00
C ARG A 64 1.72 23.11 9.80
N ASP A 65 2.76 22.32 9.59
CA ASP A 65 2.75 21.26 8.62
C ASP A 65 1.60 20.26 8.93
N LEU A 66 0.97 19.77 7.87
CA LEU A 66 -0.11 18.78 7.94
C LEU A 66 0.45 17.37 7.85
N CYS A 67 -0.18 16.43 8.57
CA CYS A 67 0.07 15.00 8.42
C CYS A 67 -1.23 14.23 8.16
N LEU A 68 -1.31 13.51 7.04
CA LEU A 68 -2.39 12.59 6.71
C LEU A 68 -1.89 11.15 6.83
N MET A 69 -2.57 10.32 7.61
CA MET A 69 -2.21 8.91 7.81
C MET A 69 -2.94 8.02 6.82
N THR A 70 -2.21 7.17 6.08
CA THR A 70 -2.78 6.29 5.06
C THR A 70 -2.32 4.85 5.23
N PHE A 71 -3.23 3.88 4.99
CA PHE A 71 -3.05 2.45 5.23
C PHE A 71 -3.47 1.68 3.98
N ASP A 72 -2.54 0.94 3.40
CA ASP A 72 -2.79 0.18 2.17
C ASP A 72 -3.19 -1.28 2.48
N ASP A 73 -3.75 -1.97 1.48
CA ASP A 73 -4.05 -3.41 1.41
C ASP A 73 -5.34 -3.88 2.09
N GLY A 74 -6.00 -3.07 2.92
CA GLY A 74 -7.23 -3.49 3.60
C GLY A 74 -7.02 -4.67 4.56
N LEU A 75 -5.96 -4.63 5.37
CA LEU A 75 -5.58 -5.69 6.30
C LEU A 75 -6.48 -5.71 7.54
N LYS A 76 -6.71 -6.88 8.12
CA LYS A 76 -7.63 -7.08 9.26
C LYS A 76 -7.20 -6.34 10.52
N GLU A 77 -5.89 -6.20 10.75
CA GLU A 77 -5.36 -5.40 11.84
C GLU A 77 -5.68 -3.91 11.73
N HIS A 78 -6.03 -3.41 10.54
CA HIS A 78 -6.49 -2.03 10.38
C HIS A 78 -7.83 -1.79 11.12
N TYR A 79 -8.70 -2.80 11.14
CA TYR A 79 -9.94 -2.75 11.94
C TYR A 79 -9.69 -3.07 13.41
N ALA A 80 -8.96 -4.16 13.68
CA ALA A 80 -8.87 -4.71 15.02
C ALA A 80 -7.98 -3.87 15.96
N ASP A 81 -6.92 -3.28 15.43
CA ASP A 81 -5.89 -2.61 16.23
C ASP A 81 -5.75 -1.12 15.85
N VAL A 82 -5.63 -0.81 14.54
CA VAL A 82 -5.31 0.55 14.08
C VAL A 82 -6.47 1.52 14.28
N THR A 83 -7.68 1.15 13.85
CA THR A 83 -8.86 2.04 13.94
C THR A 83 -9.17 2.48 15.36
N PRO A 84 -9.22 1.59 16.37
CA PRO A 84 -9.46 2.02 17.76
C PRO A 84 -8.39 3.00 18.27
N ILE A 85 -7.12 2.76 17.93
CA ILE A 85 -6.02 3.66 18.34
C ILE A 85 -6.18 5.05 17.70
N LEU A 86 -6.55 5.12 16.43
CA LEU A 86 -6.78 6.39 15.75
C LEU A 86 -8.00 7.12 16.29
N GLU A 87 -9.10 6.40 16.54
CA GLU A 87 -10.34 6.93 17.11
C GLU A 87 -10.10 7.53 18.51
N ASP A 88 -9.41 6.80 19.40
CA ASP A 88 -9.05 7.26 20.74
C ASP A 88 -8.20 8.54 20.74
N ASN A 89 -7.45 8.80 19.64
CA ASN A 89 -6.64 9.99 19.49
C ASN A 89 -7.27 11.06 18.57
N GLY A 90 -8.51 10.87 18.12
CA GLY A 90 -9.24 11.82 17.28
C GLY A 90 -8.59 12.02 15.89
N ILE A 91 -7.91 11.01 15.35
CA ILE A 91 -7.19 11.06 14.08
C ILE A 91 -7.98 10.29 13.01
N GLN A 92 -8.19 10.91 11.85
CA GLN A 92 -8.74 10.21 10.68
C GLN A 92 -7.63 9.46 9.95
N GLY A 93 -7.81 8.14 9.77
CA GLY A 93 -7.02 7.33 8.84
C GLY A 93 -7.71 7.19 7.49
N VAL A 94 -6.93 6.98 6.43
CA VAL A 94 -7.41 6.65 5.08
C VAL A 94 -6.99 5.24 4.72
N PHE A 95 -7.95 4.35 4.42
CA PHE A 95 -7.70 2.93 4.22
C PHE A 95 -8.01 2.53 2.78
N PHE A 96 -7.04 1.94 2.09
CA PHE A 96 -7.14 1.54 0.70
C PHE A 96 -7.34 0.03 0.58
N LEU A 97 -8.41 -0.36 -0.13
CA LEU A 97 -8.90 -1.73 -0.16
C LEU A 97 -8.57 -2.42 -1.49
N ILE A 98 -7.95 -3.61 -1.41
CA ILE A 98 -7.82 -4.54 -2.54
C ILE A 98 -9.14 -5.30 -2.62
N THR A 99 -9.99 -4.97 -3.58
CA THR A 99 -11.40 -5.38 -3.52
C THR A 99 -11.62 -6.86 -3.75
N SER A 100 -10.84 -7.57 -4.55
CA SER A 100 -10.94 -9.03 -4.69
C SER A 100 -10.62 -9.80 -3.40
N CYS A 101 -9.75 -9.24 -2.55
CA CYS A 101 -9.43 -9.85 -1.26
C CYS A 101 -10.63 -9.89 -0.31
N LEU A 102 -11.42 -8.81 -0.30
CA LEU A 102 -12.61 -8.71 0.54
C LEU A 102 -13.81 -9.49 -0.05
N GLU A 103 -13.95 -9.47 -1.39
CA GLU A 103 -15.10 -10.06 -2.08
C GLU A 103 -14.97 -11.58 -2.26
N GLU A 104 -13.79 -12.04 -2.66
CA GLU A 104 -13.57 -13.42 -3.09
C GLU A 104 -12.78 -14.25 -2.06
N HIS A 105 -12.35 -13.64 -0.95
CA HIS A 105 -11.47 -14.28 0.05
C HIS A 105 -10.22 -14.90 -0.59
N ARG A 106 -9.56 -14.14 -1.45
CA ARG A 106 -8.31 -14.53 -2.13
C ARG A 106 -7.13 -13.79 -1.54
N VAL A 107 -5.96 -14.41 -1.58
CA VAL A 107 -4.69 -13.75 -1.23
C VAL A 107 -4.00 -13.29 -2.50
N VAL A 108 -3.71 -12.00 -2.62
CA VAL A 108 -2.98 -11.49 -3.79
C VAL A 108 -1.55 -12.03 -3.83
N PRO A 109 -0.97 -12.26 -5.02
CA PRO A 109 0.34 -12.88 -5.19
C PRO A 109 1.47 -12.22 -4.40
N VAL A 110 1.46 -10.88 -4.28
CA VAL A 110 2.47 -10.14 -3.51
C VAL A 110 2.42 -10.50 -2.02
N HIS A 111 1.23 -10.69 -1.45
CA HIS A 111 1.10 -11.12 -0.05
C HIS A 111 1.47 -12.59 0.13
N MET A 112 1.12 -13.47 -0.80
CA MET A 112 1.65 -14.86 -0.79
C MET A 112 3.17 -14.85 -0.76
N ASN A 113 3.82 -14.02 -1.59
CA ASN A 113 5.27 -13.83 -1.61
C ASN A 113 5.82 -13.34 -0.26
N HIS A 114 5.16 -12.36 0.38
CA HIS A 114 5.55 -11.88 1.71
C HIS A 114 5.49 -12.98 2.77
N PHE A 115 4.40 -13.75 2.83
CA PHE A 115 4.22 -14.80 3.84
C PHE A 115 5.11 -16.03 3.58
N LEU A 116 5.35 -16.40 2.33
CA LEU A 116 6.31 -17.44 1.99
C LEU A 116 7.74 -17.03 2.38
N THR A 117 8.13 -15.79 2.08
CA THR A 117 9.42 -15.24 2.49
C THR A 117 9.56 -15.21 4.03
N ALA A 118 8.53 -14.74 4.73
CA ALA A 118 8.54 -14.68 6.19
C ALA A 118 8.55 -16.06 6.85
N GLY A 119 7.84 -17.05 6.28
CA GLY A 119 7.74 -18.41 6.79
C GLY A 119 8.98 -19.26 6.51
N LEU A 120 9.45 -19.26 5.28
CA LEU A 120 10.54 -20.16 4.82
C LEU A 120 11.93 -19.52 4.90
N GLY A 121 12.03 -18.18 4.85
CA GLY A 121 13.24 -17.41 4.55
C GLY A 121 13.42 -17.23 3.05
N PHE A 122 14.04 -16.10 2.69
CA PHE A 122 14.17 -15.69 1.29
C PHE A 122 14.86 -16.73 0.40
N GLU A 123 16.01 -17.20 0.79
CA GLU A 123 16.81 -18.15 -0.01
C GLU A 123 16.05 -19.45 -0.33
N ARG A 124 15.44 -20.04 0.70
CA ARG A 124 14.66 -21.27 0.53
C ARG A 124 13.44 -21.06 -0.34
N TYR A 125 12.69 -19.97 -0.08
CA TYR A 125 11.52 -19.65 -0.88
C TYR A 125 11.90 -19.37 -2.34
N ARG A 126 12.93 -18.52 -2.58
CA ARG A 126 13.42 -18.22 -3.93
C ARG A 126 13.81 -19.50 -4.70
N ALA A 127 14.60 -20.39 -4.08
CA ALA A 127 14.98 -21.63 -4.71
C ALA A 127 13.77 -22.49 -5.12
N MET A 128 12.79 -22.65 -4.22
CA MET A 128 11.56 -23.41 -4.52
C MET A 128 10.72 -22.76 -5.62
N PHE A 129 10.61 -21.43 -5.61
CA PHE A 129 9.85 -20.68 -6.61
C PHE A 129 10.49 -20.79 -8.00
N MET A 130 11.83 -20.59 -8.09
CA MET A 130 12.57 -20.70 -9.33
C MET A 130 12.50 -22.13 -9.91
N GLU A 131 12.51 -23.16 -9.08
CA GLU A 131 12.30 -24.55 -9.52
C GLU A 131 10.93 -24.75 -10.18
N VAL A 132 9.86 -24.20 -9.57
CA VAL A 132 8.49 -24.30 -10.10
C VAL A 132 8.37 -23.57 -11.44
N ILE A 133 8.80 -22.31 -11.52
CA ILE A 133 8.66 -21.54 -12.77
C ILE A 133 9.54 -22.12 -13.92
N LYS A 134 10.67 -22.73 -13.62
CA LYS A 134 11.49 -23.43 -14.59
C LYS A 134 10.76 -24.62 -15.23
N THR A 135 10.01 -25.38 -14.44
CA THR A 135 9.19 -26.48 -14.98
C THR A 135 8.06 -25.98 -15.89
N SER A 136 7.65 -24.73 -15.77
CA SER A 136 6.67 -24.06 -16.64
C SER A 136 7.28 -23.43 -17.89
N GLY A 137 8.58 -23.71 -18.17
CA GLY A 137 9.28 -23.25 -19.38
C GLY A 137 9.80 -21.82 -19.31
N PHE A 138 9.83 -21.21 -18.13
CA PHE A 138 10.38 -19.86 -17.95
C PHE A 138 11.92 -19.90 -17.92
N ASP A 139 12.56 -18.97 -18.66
CA ASP A 139 14.02 -18.88 -18.71
C ASP A 139 14.58 -18.13 -17.48
N GLU A 140 15.33 -18.84 -16.64
CA GLU A 140 15.98 -18.27 -15.46
C GLU A 140 16.95 -17.10 -15.81
N GLN A 141 17.47 -17.05 -17.04
CA GLN A 141 18.38 -15.99 -17.46
C GLN A 141 17.72 -14.63 -17.50
N LEU A 142 16.37 -14.56 -17.57
CA LEU A 142 15.64 -13.30 -17.53
C LEU A 142 15.85 -12.53 -16.21
N GLU A 143 16.01 -13.23 -15.07
CA GLU A 143 16.35 -12.54 -13.80
C GLU A 143 17.70 -11.82 -13.90
N MET A 144 18.67 -12.40 -14.59
CA MET A 144 20.00 -11.80 -14.77
C MET A 144 19.98 -10.58 -15.70
N GLN A 145 18.97 -10.46 -16.58
CA GLN A 145 18.81 -9.34 -17.50
C GLN A 145 18.12 -8.13 -16.85
N ILE A 146 17.56 -8.28 -15.65
CA ILE A 146 16.92 -7.17 -14.92
C ILE A 146 18.00 -6.13 -14.56
N ASP A 147 17.76 -4.88 -14.97
CA ASP A 147 18.63 -3.76 -14.61
C ASP A 147 18.69 -3.58 -13.09
N SER A 148 19.90 -3.61 -12.55
CA SER A 148 20.15 -3.47 -11.12
C SER A 148 19.72 -2.10 -10.60
N ALA A 149 19.91 -1.04 -11.38
CA ALA A 149 19.53 0.31 -11.00
C ALA A 149 18.00 0.46 -10.92
N VAL A 150 17.28 -0.12 -11.88
CA VAL A 150 15.81 -0.12 -11.91
C VAL A 150 15.25 -0.89 -10.71
N SER A 151 15.70 -2.13 -10.49
CA SER A 151 15.22 -2.94 -9.38
C SER A 151 15.53 -2.33 -8.02
N GLN A 152 16.72 -1.73 -7.84
CA GLN A 152 17.11 -1.06 -6.61
C GLN A 152 16.38 0.27 -6.39
N HIS A 153 16.04 0.99 -7.47
CA HIS A 153 15.20 2.19 -7.38
C HIS A 153 13.78 1.82 -6.91
N THR A 154 13.23 0.73 -7.44
CA THR A 154 11.88 0.26 -7.06
C THR A 154 11.85 -0.26 -5.61
N TYR A 155 12.92 -0.94 -5.17
CA TYR A 155 13.02 -1.54 -3.84
C TYR A 155 14.30 -1.07 -3.09
N PRO A 156 14.39 0.21 -2.71
CA PRO A 156 15.64 0.81 -2.20
C PRO A 156 16.08 0.27 -0.83
N LEU A 157 15.19 -0.34 -0.06
CA LEU A 157 15.47 -0.87 1.27
C LEU A 157 15.84 -2.36 1.26
N ASP A 158 15.84 -3.00 0.09
CA ASP A 158 16.18 -4.41 -0.06
C ASP A 158 17.63 -4.59 -0.52
N THR A 159 18.21 -5.77 -0.26
CA THR A 159 19.48 -6.15 -0.94
C THR A 159 19.23 -6.28 -2.44
N LEU A 160 20.27 -6.11 -3.24
CA LEU A 160 20.15 -6.18 -4.70
C LEU A 160 19.49 -7.51 -5.18
N GLU A 161 19.82 -8.61 -4.54
CA GLU A 161 19.26 -9.92 -4.87
C GLU A 161 17.75 -9.98 -4.58
N VAL A 162 17.32 -9.50 -3.41
CA VAL A 162 15.91 -9.42 -3.03
C VAL A 162 15.17 -8.45 -3.94
N ALA A 163 15.75 -7.30 -4.26
CA ALA A 163 15.18 -6.29 -5.15
C ALA A 163 14.95 -6.85 -6.56
N ARG A 164 15.95 -7.56 -7.13
CA ARG A 164 15.82 -8.22 -8.44
C ARG A 164 14.74 -9.29 -8.45
N PHE A 165 14.71 -10.16 -7.44
CA PHE A 165 13.68 -11.18 -7.32
C PHE A 165 12.27 -10.58 -7.22
N LYS A 166 12.09 -9.54 -6.41
CA LYS A 166 10.81 -8.82 -6.32
C LYS A 166 10.41 -8.15 -7.62
N TYR A 167 11.38 -7.58 -8.34
CA TYR A 167 11.14 -6.96 -9.64
C TYR A 167 10.74 -8.01 -10.68
N LEU A 168 11.47 -9.13 -10.73
CA LEU A 168 11.11 -10.30 -11.55
C LEU A 168 9.67 -10.73 -11.26
N PHE A 169 9.35 -10.95 -10.00
CA PHE A 169 8.06 -11.45 -9.55
C PHE A 169 6.90 -10.50 -9.91
N ASN A 170 7.05 -9.20 -9.67
CA ASN A 170 5.96 -8.24 -9.78
C ASN A 170 5.79 -7.63 -11.18
N PHE A 171 6.87 -7.50 -11.96
CA PHE A 171 6.87 -6.72 -13.21
C PHE A 171 7.27 -7.52 -14.46
N VAL A 172 7.99 -8.62 -14.33
CA VAL A 172 8.56 -9.34 -15.49
C VAL A 172 7.85 -10.66 -15.76
N LEU A 173 7.55 -11.44 -14.71
CA LEU A 173 6.91 -12.75 -14.88
C LEU A 173 5.48 -12.61 -15.44
N PRO A 174 5.12 -13.41 -16.45
CA PRO A 174 3.73 -13.49 -16.88
C PRO A 174 2.81 -13.84 -15.70
N PRO A 175 1.71 -13.09 -15.48
CA PRO A 175 0.82 -13.30 -14.34
C PRO A 175 0.35 -14.75 -14.19
N SER A 176 0.00 -15.41 -15.30
CA SER A 176 -0.45 -16.81 -15.27
C SER A 176 0.59 -17.75 -14.66
N CYS A 177 1.84 -17.66 -15.07
CA CYS A 177 2.94 -18.48 -14.56
C CYS A 177 3.27 -18.15 -13.10
N ARG A 178 3.39 -16.85 -12.79
CA ARG A 178 3.69 -16.36 -11.44
C ARG A 178 2.62 -16.77 -10.43
N ASP A 179 1.36 -16.51 -10.75
CA ASP A 179 0.23 -16.69 -9.83
C ASP A 179 -0.02 -18.18 -9.53
N GLU A 180 0.09 -19.04 -10.54
CA GLU A 180 0.01 -20.48 -10.37
C GLU A 180 1.14 -21.02 -9.48
N ALA A 181 2.39 -20.61 -9.76
CA ALA A 181 3.56 -21.04 -9.02
C ALA A 181 3.52 -20.60 -7.54
N VAL A 182 3.24 -19.32 -7.28
CA VAL A 182 3.22 -18.81 -5.90
C VAL A 182 2.04 -19.40 -5.11
N ARG A 183 0.88 -19.58 -5.74
CA ARG A 183 -0.30 -20.20 -5.11
C ARG A 183 -0.06 -21.65 -4.74
N ALA A 184 0.54 -22.43 -5.64
CA ALA A 184 0.90 -23.83 -5.35
C ALA A 184 1.85 -23.94 -4.15
N LEU A 185 2.87 -23.08 -4.09
CA LEU A 185 3.79 -23.01 -2.95
C LEU A 185 3.11 -22.53 -1.67
N PHE A 186 2.23 -21.53 -1.79
CA PHE A 186 1.49 -21.00 -0.65
C PHE A 186 0.61 -22.07 0.00
N VAL A 187 -0.19 -22.76 -0.77
CA VAL A 187 -1.05 -23.85 -0.27
C VAL A 187 -0.20 -24.97 0.36
N LYS A 188 0.91 -25.35 -0.28
CA LYS A 188 1.81 -26.40 0.21
C LYS A 188 2.52 -26.04 1.53
N CYS A 189 2.94 -24.79 1.71
CA CYS A 189 3.86 -24.39 2.79
C CYS A 189 3.18 -23.58 3.90
N ILE A 190 2.11 -22.85 3.59
CA ILE A 190 1.44 -21.95 4.52
C ILE A 190 0.07 -22.53 4.96
N GLY A 191 -0.77 -22.93 3.99
CA GLY A 191 -2.11 -23.48 4.24
C GLY A 191 -3.16 -23.05 3.23
N GLY A 192 -4.42 -23.37 3.51
CA GLY A 192 -5.56 -23.01 2.66
C GLY A 192 -5.67 -21.52 2.44
N GLU A 193 -5.89 -21.12 1.19
CA GLU A 193 -5.93 -19.69 0.80
C GLU A 193 -7.14 -18.97 1.37
N HIS A 194 -8.31 -19.61 1.31
CA HIS A 194 -9.57 -19.01 1.72
C HIS A 194 -9.60 -18.64 3.23
N GLU A 195 -9.22 -19.60 4.08
CA GLU A 195 -9.14 -19.37 5.52
C GLU A 195 -8.08 -18.34 5.86
N PHE A 196 -6.94 -18.40 5.14
CA PHE A 196 -5.87 -17.42 5.34
C PHE A 196 -6.30 -16.02 4.95
N ALA A 197 -7.02 -15.86 3.83
CA ALA A 197 -7.54 -14.57 3.39
C ALA A 197 -8.54 -13.97 4.39
N ALA A 198 -9.44 -14.82 4.94
CA ALA A 198 -10.41 -14.40 5.97
C ALA A 198 -9.73 -13.91 7.27
N ASP A 199 -8.53 -14.43 7.57
CA ASP A 199 -7.73 -13.97 8.71
C ASP A 199 -6.81 -12.78 8.39
N LEU A 200 -6.52 -12.55 7.10
CA LEU A 200 -5.60 -11.50 6.67
C LEU A 200 -6.29 -10.17 6.35
N TYR A 201 -7.44 -10.22 5.68
CA TYR A 201 -8.10 -9.03 5.16
C TYR A 201 -9.36 -8.65 5.93
N LEU A 202 -9.74 -7.40 5.79
CA LEU A 202 -11.03 -6.87 6.23
C LEU A 202 -12.19 -7.60 5.54
N SER A 203 -13.31 -7.67 6.23
CA SER A 203 -14.62 -7.86 5.59
C SER A 203 -15.23 -6.50 5.21
N TRP A 204 -16.21 -6.52 4.29
CA TRP A 204 -16.98 -5.32 3.96
C TRP A 204 -17.76 -4.75 5.16
N SER A 205 -18.18 -5.61 6.11
CA SER A 205 -18.81 -5.15 7.36
C SER A 205 -17.85 -4.33 8.20
N GLN A 206 -16.62 -4.85 8.41
CA GLN A 206 -15.59 -4.15 9.16
C GLN A 206 -15.19 -2.82 8.49
N ALA A 207 -15.06 -2.79 7.15
CA ALA A 207 -14.80 -1.55 6.43
C ALA A 207 -15.91 -0.49 6.64
N ARG A 208 -17.19 -0.91 6.66
CA ARG A 208 -18.31 0.00 6.99
C ARG A 208 -18.27 0.50 8.45
N GLU A 209 -17.92 -0.36 9.39
CA GLU A 209 -17.77 0.03 10.80
C GLU A 209 -16.64 1.05 10.97
N MET A 210 -15.51 0.88 10.25
CA MET A 210 -14.44 1.88 10.21
C MET A 210 -14.91 3.22 9.64
N GLN A 211 -15.74 3.22 8.57
CA GLN A 211 -16.34 4.47 8.08
C GLN A 211 -17.23 5.14 9.13
N GLN A 212 -18.04 4.35 9.89
CA GLN A 212 -18.88 4.86 10.96
C GLN A 212 -18.06 5.46 12.11
N ALA A 213 -16.86 4.93 12.35
CA ALA A 213 -15.87 5.48 13.28
C ALA A 213 -15.10 6.70 12.71
N GLY A 214 -15.50 7.24 11.54
CA GLY A 214 -14.93 8.46 10.95
C GLY A 214 -13.71 8.23 10.05
N MET A 215 -13.34 6.99 9.75
CA MET A 215 -12.24 6.68 8.84
C MET A 215 -12.68 6.86 7.37
N ALA A 216 -11.74 7.27 6.50
CA ALA A 216 -11.97 7.38 5.06
C ALA A 216 -11.55 6.10 4.35
N MET A 217 -12.31 5.67 3.34
CA MET A 217 -12.02 4.50 2.53
C MET A 217 -11.67 4.88 1.11
N GLY A 218 -10.80 4.08 0.48
CA GLY A 218 -10.40 4.27 -0.92
C GLY A 218 -10.11 2.96 -1.64
N GLY A 219 -9.84 3.05 -2.93
CA GLY A 219 -9.50 1.91 -3.78
C GLY A 219 -7.99 1.63 -3.80
N HIS A 220 -7.65 0.33 -3.87
CA HIS A 220 -6.28 -0.15 -4.10
C HIS A 220 -6.24 -1.20 -5.23
N SER A 221 -7.01 -0.94 -6.30
CA SER A 221 -7.33 -1.82 -7.43
C SER A 221 -8.12 -3.08 -7.00
N ASN A 222 -8.53 -3.87 -7.98
CA ASN A 222 -9.19 -5.15 -7.70
C ASN A 222 -8.16 -6.25 -7.40
N GLU A 223 -7.14 -6.41 -8.25
CA GLU A 223 -6.18 -7.54 -8.21
C GLU A 223 -4.79 -7.17 -7.69
N HIS A 224 -4.56 -5.92 -7.27
CA HIS A 224 -3.25 -5.43 -6.80
C HIS A 224 -2.11 -5.70 -7.80
N ARG A 225 -2.37 -5.53 -9.09
CA ARG A 225 -1.36 -5.63 -10.15
C ARG A 225 -0.72 -4.27 -10.42
N PRO A 226 0.54 -4.20 -10.89
CA PRO A 226 1.11 -2.94 -11.40
C PRO A 226 0.27 -2.47 -12.60
N LEU A 227 -0.54 -1.43 -12.41
CA LEU A 227 -1.59 -1.04 -13.36
C LEU A 227 -1.04 -0.63 -14.74
N ALA A 228 0.19 -0.08 -14.79
CA ALA A 228 0.84 0.28 -16.04
C ALA A 228 1.25 -0.92 -16.92
N THR A 229 1.26 -2.14 -16.36
CA THR A 229 1.58 -3.37 -17.10
C THR A 229 0.36 -4.02 -17.74
N LEU A 230 -0.84 -3.53 -17.44
CA LEU A 230 -2.09 -4.07 -17.95
C LEU A 230 -2.40 -3.52 -19.34
N GLY A 231 -3.00 -4.37 -20.20
CA GLY A 231 -3.64 -3.90 -21.42
C GLY A 231 -4.87 -3.02 -21.12
N ASP A 232 -5.30 -2.20 -22.05
CA ASP A 232 -6.37 -1.22 -21.84
C ASP A 232 -7.68 -1.84 -21.31
N GLU A 233 -8.08 -3.00 -21.83
CA GLU A 233 -9.31 -3.70 -21.39
C GLU A 233 -9.14 -4.28 -19.97
N GLU A 234 -7.99 -4.90 -19.67
CA GLU A 234 -7.69 -5.42 -18.33
C GLU A 234 -7.65 -4.30 -17.30
N LEU A 235 -6.98 -3.18 -17.61
CA LEU A 235 -6.91 -2.00 -16.77
C LEU A 235 -8.31 -1.46 -16.46
N LYS A 236 -9.11 -1.28 -17.49
CA LYS A 236 -10.49 -0.79 -17.33
C LYS A 236 -11.33 -1.75 -16.50
N GLN A 237 -11.21 -3.06 -16.76
CA GLN A 237 -11.95 -4.08 -16.00
C GLN A 237 -11.55 -4.08 -14.53
N ASP A 238 -10.25 -4.08 -14.20
CA ASP A 238 -9.75 -4.07 -12.82
C ASP A 238 -10.27 -2.85 -12.05
N LEU A 239 -10.09 -1.66 -12.60
CA LEU A 239 -10.47 -0.41 -11.92
C LEU A 239 -11.98 -0.24 -11.82
N THR A 240 -12.75 -0.66 -12.86
CA THR A 240 -14.23 -0.61 -12.80
C THR A 240 -14.75 -1.58 -11.75
N THR A 241 -14.23 -2.80 -11.70
CA THR A 241 -14.61 -3.79 -10.65
C THR A 241 -14.31 -3.25 -9.26
N CYS A 242 -13.12 -2.67 -9.07
CA CYS A 242 -12.76 -2.03 -7.80
C CYS A 242 -13.76 -0.93 -7.42
N TRP A 243 -14.08 -0.03 -8.34
CA TRP A 243 -15.03 1.05 -8.11
C TRP A 243 -16.43 0.55 -7.76
N ASP A 244 -16.97 -0.36 -8.56
CA ASP A 244 -18.32 -0.90 -8.38
C ASP A 244 -18.47 -1.63 -7.04
N LEU A 245 -17.44 -2.40 -6.62
CA LEU A 245 -17.43 -3.07 -5.33
C LEU A 245 -17.41 -2.09 -4.17
N ILE A 246 -16.61 -1.03 -4.25
CA ILE A 246 -16.57 0.04 -3.26
C ILE A 246 -17.93 0.75 -3.17
N GLN A 247 -18.49 1.18 -4.31
CA GLN A 247 -19.76 1.90 -4.33
C GLN A 247 -20.94 1.05 -3.84
N ARG A 248 -20.90 -0.26 -4.09
CA ARG A 248 -21.94 -1.20 -3.63
C ARG A 248 -21.88 -1.47 -2.13
N ASN A 249 -20.68 -1.54 -1.57
CA ASN A 249 -20.46 -2.07 -0.23
C ASN A 249 -20.22 -0.99 0.85
N LEU A 250 -19.80 0.20 0.48
CA LEU A 250 -19.47 1.27 1.43
C LEU A 250 -20.50 2.40 1.40
N ALA A 251 -20.59 3.14 2.50
CA ALA A 251 -21.41 4.34 2.57
C ALA A 251 -20.81 5.44 1.68
N SER A 252 -21.68 6.29 1.11
CA SER A 252 -21.26 7.44 0.32
C SER A 252 -20.35 8.37 1.15
N GLN A 253 -19.26 8.83 0.56
CA GLN A 253 -18.37 9.84 1.12
C GLN A 253 -18.07 10.94 0.11
N SER A 254 -17.69 12.13 0.60
CA SER A 254 -17.49 13.32 -0.24
C SER A 254 -16.32 13.18 -1.20
N GLN A 255 -15.30 12.42 -0.83
CA GLN A 255 -14.05 12.26 -1.57
C GLN A 255 -13.66 10.77 -1.64
N TRP A 256 -13.41 10.28 -2.84
CA TRP A 256 -12.95 8.92 -3.07
C TRP A 256 -11.47 8.91 -3.49
N PRO A 257 -10.57 8.53 -2.57
CA PRO A 257 -9.15 8.39 -2.88
C PRO A 257 -8.81 7.06 -3.54
N PHE A 258 -7.67 7.01 -4.22
CA PHE A 258 -7.07 5.81 -4.75
C PHE A 258 -5.60 5.73 -4.35
N SER A 259 -5.09 4.56 -3.98
CA SER A 259 -3.67 4.30 -3.82
C SER A 259 -3.21 3.39 -4.95
N TYR A 260 -2.16 3.79 -5.68
CA TYR A 260 -1.62 2.93 -6.73
C TYR A 260 -0.91 1.72 -6.14
N PRO A 261 -1.26 0.47 -6.52
CA PRO A 261 -0.46 -0.70 -6.19
C PRO A 261 1.01 -0.47 -6.57
N TYR A 262 1.94 -0.75 -5.65
CA TYR A 262 3.37 -0.44 -5.74
C TYR A 262 3.72 1.06 -5.76
N GLY A 263 2.95 1.89 -6.44
CA GLY A 263 2.98 3.35 -6.43
C GLY A 263 4.24 4.02 -6.99
N LYS A 264 5.15 3.29 -7.68
CA LYS A 264 6.32 3.82 -8.39
C LYS A 264 6.00 4.09 -9.85
N ALA A 265 6.89 4.80 -10.54
CA ALA A 265 6.72 5.20 -11.94
C ALA A 265 6.39 4.04 -12.90
N ASP A 266 6.87 2.82 -12.60
CA ASP A 266 6.63 1.61 -13.38
C ASP A 266 5.24 1.00 -13.14
N SER A 267 4.50 1.48 -12.12
CA SER A 267 3.23 0.88 -11.70
C SER A 267 1.98 1.62 -12.17
N PHE A 268 2.10 2.87 -12.58
CA PHE A 268 0.98 3.67 -13.11
C PHE A 268 1.43 4.67 -14.16
N ASN A 269 0.50 5.13 -14.99
CA ASN A 269 0.76 6.06 -16.09
C ASN A 269 -0.49 6.93 -16.38
N GLY A 270 -0.41 7.76 -17.43
CA GLY A 270 -1.50 8.65 -17.84
C GLY A 270 -2.81 7.92 -18.20
N SER A 271 -2.74 6.70 -18.73
CA SER A 271 -3.94 5.89 -19.03
C SER A 271 -4.65 5.47 -17.75
N VAL A 272 -3.90 5.06 -16.71
CA VAL A 272 -4.43 4.73 -15.40
C VAL A 272 -5.14 5.94 -14.78
N ILE A 273 -4.48 7.11 -14.77
CA ILE A 273 -5.05 8.35 -14.24
C ILE A 273 -6.34 8.72 -14.97
N LYS A 274 -6.37 8.57 -16.30
CA LYS A 274 -7.57 8.85 -17.09
C LYS A 274 -8.75 7.97 -16.69
N VAL A 275 -8.54 6.66 -16.51
CA VAL A 275 -9.60 5.73 -16.09
C VAL A 275 -10.09 6.07 -14.67
N LEU A 276 -9.18 6.32 -13.72
CA LEU A 276 -9.57 6.69 -12.36
C LEU A 276 -10.44 7.95 -12.30
N ARG A 277 -10.09 8.99 -13.07
CA ARG A 277 -10.90 10.22 -13.18
C ARG A 277 -12.29 9.95 -13.79
N GLN A 278 -12.37 9.10 -14.80
CA GLN A 278 -13.64 8.73 -15.44
C GLN A 278 -14.57 7.94 -14.52
N LEU A 279 -14.01 7.13 -13.62
CA LEU A 279 -14.78 6.36 -12.62
C LEU A 279 -15.29 7.21 -11.48
N GLY A 280 -14.64 8.35 -11.17
CA GLY A 280 -15.06 9.23 -10.08
C GLY A 280 -14.11 9.22 -8.88
N PHE A 281 -12.90 8.68 -8.99
CA PHE A 281 -11.86 8.92 -8.00
C PHE A 281 -11.41 10.39 -8.05
N HIS A 282 -11.25 11.02 -6.90
CA HIS A 282 -11.00 12.46 -6.80
C HIS A 282 -9.50 12.78 -6.74
N PHE A 283 -8.71 11.87 -6.19
CA PHE A 283 -7.25 12.01 -6.06
C PHE A 283 -6.58 10.64 -5.89
N SER A 284 -5.27 10.60 -6.11
CA SER A 284 -4.51 9.36 -5.97
C SER A 284 -3.14 9.59 -5.32
N LEU A 285 -2.67 8.55 -4.62
CA LEU A 285 -1.43 8.56 -3.88
C LEU A 285 -0.43 7.58 -4.50
N CYS A 286 0.82 8.03 -4.62
CA CYS A 286 1.95 7.21 -5.06
C CYS A 286 2.90 6.90 -3.87
N THR A 287 3.95 6.12 -4.11
CA THR A 287 5.00 5.82 -3.12
C THR A 287 6.31 6.57 -3.40
N GLU A 288 6.26 7.56 -4.30
CA GLU A 288 7.39 8.49 -4.44
C GLU A 288 7.52 9.31 -3.16
N SER A 289 8.73 9.24 -2.56
CA SER A 289 9.02 9.98 -1.33
C SER A 289 8.99 11.47 -1.55
N GLY A 290 8.37 12.21 -0.65
CA GLY A 290 8.36 13.66 -0.71
C GLY A 290 7.21 14.31 0.06
N ILE A 291 7.23 15.62 0.05
CA ILE A 291 6.22 16.49 0.62
C ILE A 291 5.28 16.98 -0.48
N ASN A 292 4.12 17.48 -0.08
CA ASN A 292 3.13 18.00 -1.01
C ASN A 292 2.84 19.47 -0.69
N LEU A 293 2.69 20.28 -1.74
CA LEU A 293 2.45 21.72 -1.68
C LEU A 293 1.17 22.08 -2.45
N PRO A 294 0.55 23.22 -2.15
CA PRO A 294 -0.57 23.72 -2.94
C PRO A 294 -0.27 23.79 -4.44
N GLY A 295 -1.23 23.37 -5.26
CA GLY A 295 -1.11 23.37 -6.72
C GLY A 295 -0.42 22.13 -7.33
N MET A 296 0.01 21.16 -6.54
CA MET A 296 0.53 19.87 -7.05
C MET A 296 -0.59 19.01 -7.64
N ASP A 297 -0.22 18.09 -8.55
CA ASP A 297 -1.19 17.17 -9.17
C ASP A 297 -1.82 16.27 -8.11
N LEU A 298 -3.13 16.34 -7.97
CA LEU A 298 -3.90 15.52 -7.05
C LEU A 298 -3.84 14.01 -7.38
N PHE A 299 -3.41 13.63 -8.59
CA PHE A 299 -3.22 12.23 -8.99
C PHE A 299 -1.76 11.76 -8.86
N ALA A 300 -0.91 12.52 -8.16
CA ALA A 300 0.48 12.18 -7.88
C ALA A 300 0.90 12.60 -6.46
N ILE A 301 0.01 12.48 -5.47
CA ILE A 301 0.29 12.83 -4.08
C ILE A 301 1.37 11.89 -3.54
N ARG A 302 2.48 12.46 -3.08
CA ARG A 302 3.66 11.75 -2.57
C ARG A 302 3.45 11.29 -1.15
N ARG A 303 4.08 10.17 -0.78
CA ARG A 303 4.03 9.62 0.57
C ARG A 303 5.43 9.35 1.14
N LEU A 304 5.50 9.34 2.45
CA LEU A 304 6.66 8.88 3.20
C LEU A 304 6.36 7.54 3.86
N ASP A 305 7.35 6.66 3.90
CA ASP A 305 7.27 5.45 4.74
C ASP A 305 7.02 5.84 6.20
N CYS A 306 6.19 5.07 6.89
CA CYS A 306 5.79 5.33 8.26
C CYS A 306 6.97 5.50 9.24
N LYS A 307 8.12 4.90 8.94
CA LYS A 307 9.34 5.04 9.76
C LYS A 307 10.07 6.35 9.53
N GLN A 308 9.79 7.05 8.45
CA GLN A 308 10.45 8.31 8.08
C GLN A 308 9.67 9.54 8.55
N ILE A 309 8.37 9.40 8.84
CA ILE A 309 7.48 10.55 9.05
C ILE A 309 7.92 11.44 10.23
N LEU A 310 8.32 10.88 11.37
CA LEU A 310 8.78 11.67 12.52
C LEU A 310 10.16 12.29 12.28
N ALA A 311 11.04 11.60 11.56
CA ALA A 311 12.35 12.16 11.22
C ALA A 311 12.22 13.35 10.26
N ALA A 312 11.26 13.32 9.34
CA ALA A 312 11.00 14.39 8.40
C ALA A 312 10.48 15.70 9.04
N SER A 313 9.89 15.60 10.25
CA SER A 313 9.40 16.77 11.01
C SER A 313 10.49 17.50 11.82
N GLN A 314 11.67 16.89 12.00
CA GLN A 314 12.75 17.52 12.73
C GLN A 314 13.44 18.55 11.81
N PRO A 315 13.71 19.78 12.30
CA PRO A 315 14.50 20.72 11.51
C PRO A 315 15.88 20.10 11.25
N GLU A 316 16.36 20.26 10.00
CA GLU A 316 17.75 19.83 9.69
C GLU A 316 18.70 20.40 10.75
N PRO A 317 19.61 19.58 11.30
CA PRO A 317 20.58 20.08 12.24
C PRO A 317 21.36 21.20 11.57
N VAL A 318 21.26 22.40 12.14
CA VAL A 318 22.05 23.56 11.70
C VAL A 318 23.51 23.15 11.83
N MET A 319 24.15 22.88 10.68
CA MET A 319 25.59 22.63 10.67
C MET A 319 26.27 23.86 11.25
N PRO A 320 27.09 23.73 12.31
CA PRO A 320 27.87 24.88 12.80
C PRO A 320 28.78 25.37 11.67
N GLN A 321 28.72 26.68 11.42
CA GLN A 321 29.60 27.39 10.48
C GLN A 321 31.05 27.33 10.91
#